data_b8dea4ae130163c58457c5b9075df085
#
_entry.id   b8dea4ae130163c58457c5b9075df085
#
_cell.length_a   1.000
_cell.length_b   1.000
_cell.length_c   1.000
_cell.angle_alpha   90.00
_cell.angle_beta   90.00
_cell.angle_gamma   90.00
#
_symmetry.space_group_name_H-M   'P 1'
#
loop_
_entity.id
_entity.type
_entity.pdbx_description
1 polymer ?
#
loop_
_entity_poly.entity_id
_entity_poly.type
_entity_poly.pdbx_seq_one_letter_code
_entity_poly.pdbx_strand_id
1 'polypeptide(L)'
;MISCTTRKRIISASSCAFSVLDSFRVSASNMDNRSISKKRKFVGDGVFKAELNEFLTRELSEDGYSGVEVRVTPHRTEIILLATHTQSVLGEKGRRIRELTSVVQKRFNFKEAQNIELYAEIVATRGLCAIAQAESLRFKLIEGLAVRRACYGVLRFIMESGAKGCEVVVSGKLRGQRAKSMKFVDGLMIHSGEPTNEYVNTATRHVLLRQGVLGIKVKIMLPYDPHGKTGPKKPLPDSVSIVEPKDEVFPSQPTSEVKASKDLPQPIPLAV
;
A
#
# COMPACT_ATOMS: atom_id res chain seq x y z
N MET A 1 46.22 -16.34 -25.00
CA MET A 1 45.22 -17.27 -24.43
C MET A 1 45.38 -17.29 -22.93
N ILE A 2 44.66 -16.46 -22.21
CA ILE A 2 44.53 -16.53 -20.75
C ILE A 2 43.07 -16.22 -20.44
N SER A 3 42.31 -17.27 -20.08
CA SER A 3 40.93 -17.22 -19.70
C SER A 3 40.83 -16.73 -18.25
N CYS A 4 40.26 -15.57 -18.05
CA CYS A 4 39.98 -15.05 -16.72
C CYS A 4 38.53 -15.42 -16.32
N THR A 5 38.41 -16.53 -15.61
CA THR A 5 37.14 -16.99 -15.03
C THR A 5 36.90 -16.27 -13.71
N THR A 6 36.13 -15.20 -13.75
CA THR A 6 35.76 -14.45 -12.55
C THR A 6 34.59 -15.16 -11.83
N ARG A 7 34.92 -16.02 -10.87
CA ARG A 7 33.95 -16.57 -9.91
C ARG A 7 33.40 -15.44 -9.03
N LYS A 8 32.17 -15.09 -9.24
CA LYS A 8 31.40 -14.24 -8.30
C LYS A 8 31.20 -15.02 -6.99
N ARG A 9 31.93 -14.68 -5.97
CA ARG A 9 31.61 -15.08 -4.59
C ARG A 9 30.43 -14.24 -4.14
N ILE A 10 29.25 -14.83 -4.11
CA ILE A 10 28.08 -14.32 -3.41
C ILE A 10 28.36 -14.52 -1.93
N ILE A 11 28.73 -13.46 -1.25
CA ILE A 11 28.91 -13.44 0.20
C ILE A 11 27.54 -13.55 0.84
N SER A 12 27.29 -14.67 1.51
CA SER A 12 26.12 -14.97 2.30
C SER A 12 26.07 -14.10 3.55
N ALA A 13 25.52 -12.88 3.45
CA ALA A 13 25.22 -12.03 4.59
C ALA A 13 23.84 -12.34 5.23
N SER A 14 23.21 -13.44 4.83
CA SER A 14 21.88 -13.82 5.30
C SER A 14 21.85 -14.79 6.48
N SER A 15 23.02 -15.29 6.93
CA SER A 15 23.05 -16.32 7.99
C SER A 15 22.85 -15.78 9.41
N CYS A 16 23.16 -14.51 9.68
CA CYS A 16 23.08 -13.99 11.05
C CYS A 16 21.73 -13.39 11.43
N ALA A 17 20.91 -12.96 10.44
CA ALA A 17 19.56 -12.44 10.70
C ALA A 17 18.51 -13.56 10.85
N PHE A 18 18.82 -14.77 10.38
CA PHE A 18 17.91 -15.91 10.43
C PHE A 18 17.87 -16.60 11.80
N SER A 19 18.93 -16.51 12.62
CA SER A 19 19.00 -17.20 13.91
C SER A 19 18.15 -16.57 15.03
N VAL A 20 17.83 -15.27 14.92
CA VAL A 20 16.99 -14.58 15.91
C VAL A 20 15.50 -14.80 15.63
N LEU A 21 15.12 -15.09 14.38
CA LEU A 21 13.74 -15.38 14.00
C LEU A 21 13.35 -16.84 14.25
N ASP A 22 14.32 -17.75 14.38
CA ASP A 22 14.06 -19.16 14.70
C ASP A 22 13.60 -19.38 16.14
N SER A 23 13.89 -18.48 17.06
CA SER A 23 13.39 -18.55 18.44
C SER A 23 11.91 -18.17 18.59
N PHE A 24 11.33 -17.50 17.60
CA PHE A 24 9.90 -17.25 17.48
C PHE A 24 9.20 -18.20 16.50
N ARG A 25 9.73 -19.38 16.30
CA ARG A 25 8.99 -20.49 15.72
C ARG A 25 7.82 -20.82 16.67
N VAL A 26 6.77 -20.01 16.62
CA VAL A 26 5.43 -20.50 16.92
C VAL A 26 5.16 -21.55 15.85
N SER A 27 5.47 -22.79 16.22
CA SER A 27 5.30 -23.96 15.38
C SER A 27 3.85 -23.99 14.91
N ALA A 28 3.62 -23.55 13.67
CA ALA A 28 2.39 -23.82 12.91
C ALA A 28 2.19 -25.34 12.70
N SER A 29 3.09 -26.17 13.27
CA SER A 29 3.18 -27.61 13.02
C SER A 29 2.28 -28.49 13.87
N ASN A 30 1.32 -27.96 14.65
CA ASN A 30 0.33 -28.79 15.30
C ASN A 30 -1.01 -28.07 15.40
N MET A 31 -1.65 -27.87 14.27
CA MET A 31 -3.09 -27.63 14.21
C MET A 31 -3.87 -28.98 14.27
N ASP A 32 -3.50 -29.83 15.21
CA ASP A 32 -4.40 -30.87 15.69
C ASP A 32 -5.47 -30.18 16.53
N ASN A 33 -6.70 -30.18 16.06
CA ASN A 33 -8.03 -29.95 16.66
C ASN A 33 -8.16 -29.34 18.09
N ARG A 34 -7.11 -28.77 18.68
CA ARG A 34 -7.17 -27.96 19.88
C ARG A 34 -7.60 -26.55 19.48
N SER A 35 -8.71 -26.09 20.00
CA SER A 35 -9.20 -24.72 19.81
C SER A 35 -8.12 -23.73 20.20
N ILE A 36 -7.45 -23.15 19.18
CA ILE A 36 -6.44 -22.13 19.39
C ILE A 36 -7.12 -20.94 20.05
N SER A 37 -6.55 -20.45 21.17
CA SER A 37 -7.04 -19.25 21.83
C SER A 37 -7.18 -18.10 20.81
N LYS A 38 -8.32 -17.38 20.84
CA LYS A 38 -8.58 -16.22 19.97
C LYS A 38 -7.42 -15.24 19.94
N LYS A 39 -6.80 -14.97 21.10
CA LYS A 39 -5.62 -14.08 21.21
C LYS A 39 -4.45 -14.57 20.36
N ARG A 40 -4.10 -15.85 20.41
CA ARG A 40 -3.01 -16.44 19.60
C ARG A 40 -3.32 -16.42 18.11
N LYS A 41 -4.59 -16.65 17.74
CA LYS A 41 -5.01 -16.59 16.35
C LYS A 41 -4.78 -15.19 15.77
N PHE A 42 -5.28 -14.14 16.43
CA PHE A 42 -5.11 -12.77 15.96
C PHE A 42 -3.65 -12.33 15.87
N VAL A 43 -2.81 -12.73 16.84
CA VAL A 43 -1.37 -12.45 16.78
C VAL A 43 -0.74 -13.19 15.60
N GLY A 44 -1.08 -14.46 15.40
CA GLY A 44 -0.59 -15.25 14.26
C GLY A 44 -0.97 -14.66 12.92
N ASP A 45 -2.22 -14.22 12.74
CA ASP A 45 -2.69 -13.55 11.53
C ASP A 45 -1.95 -12.23 11.28
N GLY A 46 -1.65 -11.47 12.34
CA GLY A 46 -0.86 -10.24 12.25
C GLY A 46 0.59 -10.49 11.82
N VAL A 47 1.25 -11.49 12.39
CA VAL A 47 2.62 -11.90 12.03
C VAL A 47 2.67 -12.40 10.59
N PHE A 48 1.70 -13.23 10.19
CA PHE A 48 1.58 -13.71 8.81
C PHE A 48 1.51 -12.57 7.80
N LYS A 49 0.62 -11.59 8.03
CA LYS A 49 0.48 -10.42 7.14
C LYS A 49 1.76 -9.59 7.07
N ALA A 50 2.43 -9.37 8.20
CA ALA A 50 3.67 -8.60 8.26
C ALA A 50 4.81 -9.30 7.54
N GLU A 51 5.01 -10.61 7.75
CA GLU A 51 6.04 -11.41 7.09
C GLU A 51 5.80 -11.48 5.58
N LEU A 52 4.56 -11.71 5.17
CA LEU A 52 4.16 -11.75 3.76
C LEU A 52 4.43 -10.40 3.08
N ASN A 53 4.05 -9.30 3.69
CA ASN A 53 4.28 -7.96 3.16
C ASN A 53 5.77 -7.65 3.00
N GLU A 54 6.60 -8.00 3.97
CA GLU A 54 8.05 -7.79 3.90
C GLU A 54 8.70 -8.65 2.81
N PHE A 55 8.30 -9.91 2.68
CA PHE A 55 8.75 -10.80 1.62
C PHE A 55 8.42 -10.24 0.23
N LEU A 56 7.17 -9.86 0.01
CA LEU A 56 6.73 -9.30 -1.26
C LEU A 56 7.37 -7.95 -1.58
N THR A 57 7.62 -7.11 -0.58
CA THR A 57 8.32 -5.83 -0.74
C THR A 57 9.74 -6.04 -1.26
N ARG A 58 10.43 -7.09 -0.83
CA ARG A 58 11.79 -7.40 -1.28
C ARG A 58 11.82 -8.03 -2.65
N GLU A 59 10.91 -8.97 -2.91
CA GLU A 59 10.88 -9.75 -4.15
C GLU A 59 10.33 -8.95 -5.34
N LEU A 60 9.27 -8.16 -5.11
CA LEU A 60 8.56 -7.41 -6.14
C LEU A 60 8.91 -5.92 -6.18
N SER A 61 10.09 -5.55 -5.69
CA SER A 61 10.51 -4.14 -5.65
C SER A 61 10.59 -3.49 -7.04
N GLU A 62 11.01 -4.26 -8.07
CA GLU A 62 11.14 -3.80 -9.45
C GLU A 62 9.79 -3.65 -10.15
N ASP A 63 8.81 -4.45 -9.76
CA ASP A 63 7.48 -4.48 -10.37
C ASP A 63 6.54 -3.39 -9.81
N GLY A 64 7.05 -2.57 -8.90
CA GLY A 64 6.29 -1.48 -8.27
C GLY A 64 5.20 -2.01 -7.33
N TYR A 65 5.57 -2.92 -6.44
CA TYR A 65 4.69 -3.43 -5.40
C TYR A 65 4.14 -2.28 -4.54
N SER A 66 2.83 -2.27 -4.33
CA SER A 66 2.10 -1.24 -3.59
C SER A 66 1.57 -1.74 -2.26
N GLY A 67 1.14 -3.00 -2.20
CA GLY A 67 0.58 -3.58 -1.00
C GLY A 67 -0.01 -4.95 -1.24
N VAL A 68 -0.46 -5.57 -0.15
CA VAL A 68 -1.14 -6.87 -0.18
C VAL A 68 -2.43 -6.81 0.63
N GLU A 69 -3.48 -7.37 0.07
CA GLU A 69 -4.73 -7.62 0.76
C GLU A 69 -4.91 -9.12 0.92
N VAL A 70 -5.20 -9.57 2.14
CA VAL A 70 -5.41 -10.99 2.44
C VAL A 70 -6.86 -11.18 2.85
N ARG A 71 -7.58 -11.99 2.07
CA ARG A 71 -8.96 -12.40 2.33
C ARG A 71 -8.98 -13.87 2.72
N VAL A 72 -9.35 -14.13 3.96
CA VAL A 72 -9.43 -15.48 4.49
C VAL A 72 -10.87 -15.93 4.49
N THR A 73 -11.17 -16.94 3.67
CA THR A 73 -12.45 -17.65 3.68
C THR A 73 -12.29 -19.04 4.31
N PRO A 74 -13.35 -19.72 4.74
CA PRO A 74 -13.22 -21.04 5.34
C PRO A 74 -12.59 -22.10 4.41
N HIS A 75 -12.74 -21.93 3.09
CA HIS A 75 -12.28 -22.91 2.10
C HIS A 75 -10.96 -22.53 1.44
N ARG A 76 -10.67 -21.22 1.30
CA ARG A 76 -9.48 -20.71 0.61
C ARG A 76 -8.98 -19.41 1.20
N THR A 77 -7.69 -19.17 1.04
CA THR A 77 -7.05 -17.89 1.38
C THR A 77 -6.66 -17.20 0.09
N GLU A 78 -7.30 -16.07 -0.19
CA GLU A 78 -7.02 -15.23 -1.34
C GLU A 78 -6.02 -14.14 -0.94
N ILE A 79 -4.93 -14.06 -1.68
CA ILE A 79 -3.88 -13.05 -1.49
C ILE A 79 -3.88 -12.16 -2.73
N ILE A 80 -4.33 -10.92 -2.59
CA ILE A 80 -4.40 -9.96 -3.69
C ILE A 80 -3.17 -9.06 -3.61
N LEU A 81 -2.32 -9.12 -4.63
CA LEU A 81 -1.12 -8.31 -4.77
C LEU A 81 -1.44 -7.05 -5.56
N LEU A 82 -1.25 -5.89 -4.97
CA LEU A 82 -1.38 -4.61 -5.65
C LEU A 82 -0.03 -4.21 -6.24
N ALA A 83 0.08 -4.15 -7.56
CA ALA A 83 1.31 -3.77 -8.26
C ALA A 83 1.04 -2.84 -9.44
N THR A 84 2.06 -2.08 -9.85
CA THR A 84 1.98 -1.20 -11.03
C THR A 84 2.16 -1.98 -12.33
N HIS A 85 2.99 -3.01 -12.34
CA HIS A 85 3.30 -3.86 -13.50
C HIS A 85 2.87 -5.31 -13.24
N THR A 86 1.57 -5.57 -13.38
CA THR A 86 1.00 -6.90 -13.12
C THR A 86 1.52 -7.99 -14.06
N GLN A 87 1.85 -7.65 -15.32
CA GLN A 87 2.42 -8.60 -16.27
C GLN A 87 3.77 -9.17 -15.80
N SER A 88 4.63 -8.33 -15.23
CA SER A 88 5.92 -8.75 -14.68
C SER A 88 5.75 -9.65 -13.45
N VAL A 89 4.73 -9.36 -12.62
CA VAL A 89 4.37 -10.20 -11.45
C VAL A 89 3.85 -11.56 -11.89
N LEU A 90 3.02 -11.61 -12.92
CA LEU A 90 2.53 -12.87 -13.49
C LEU A 90 3.65 -13.67 -14.12
N GLY A 91 4.58 -13.00 -14.82
CA GLY A 91 5.62 -13.62 -15.60
C GLY A 91 5.10 -14.35 -16.84
N GLU A 92 5.97 -15.04 -17.57
CA GLU A 92 5.61 -15.79 -18.76
C GLU A 92 4.63 -16.91 -18.41
N LYS A 93 3.45 -16.92 -19.05
CA LYS A 93 2.37 -17.90 -18.83
C LYS A 93 2.01 -18.13 -17.36
N GLY A 94 2.17 -17.12 -16.51
CA GLY A 94 1.88 -17.20 -15.07
C GLY A 94 2.91 -18.01 -14.26
N ARG A 95 4.14 -18.14 -14.76
CA ARG A 95 5.19 -18.92 -14.08
C ARG A 95 5.57 -18.28 -12.73
N ARG A 96 5.84 -16.97 -12.72
CA ARG A 96 6.34 -16.27 -11.51
C ARG A 96 5.31 -16.28 -10.37
N ILE A 97 4.02 -16.09 -10.68
CA ILE A 97 2.97 -16.15 -9.66
C ILE A 97 2.83 -17.56 -9.07
N ARG A 98 3.01 -18.62 -9.88
CA ARG A 98 3.00 -20.01 -9.38
C ARG A 98 4.21 -20.31 -8.50
N GLU A 99 5.39 -19.77 -8.83
CA GLU A 99 6.58 -19.88 -8.00
C GLU A 99 6.38 -19.19 -6.65
N LEU A 100 5.85 -17.96 -6.64
CA LEU A 100 5.50 -17.22 -5.42
C LEU A 100 4.47 -17.99 -4.57
N THR A 101 3.43 -18.52 -5.18
CA THR A 101 2.42 -19.34 -4.49
C THR A 101 3.06 -20.54 -3.79
N SER A 102 3.94 -21.25 -4.48
CA SER A 102 4.64 -22.41 -3.91
C SER A 102 5.55 -22.04 -2.74
N VAL A 103 6.24 -20.89 -2.83
CA VAL A 103 7.09 -20.39 -1.74
C VAL A 103 6.25 -20.04 -0.51
N VAL A 104 5.16 -19.29 -0.69
CA VAL A 104 4.23 -18.91 0.38
C VAL A 104 3.61 -20.15 1.04
N GLN A 105 3.17 -21.12 0.22
CA GLN A 105 2.59 -22.37 0.69
C GLN A 105 3.56 -23.15 1.59
N LYS A 106 4.81 -23.31 1.14
CA LYS A 106 5.86 -24.02 1.89
C LYS A 106 6.26 -23.25 3.16
N ARG A 107 6.37 -21.93 3.10
CA ARG A 107 6.80 -21.11 4.23
C ARG A 107 5.82 -21.16 5.38
N PHE A 108 4.54 -21.02 5.09
CA PHE A 108 3.50 -20.97 6.11
C PHE A 108 2.83 -22.31 6.40
N ASN A 109 3.35 -23.42 5.84
CA ASN A 109 2.87 -24.78 6.05
C ASN A 109 1.34 -24.92 5.87
N PHE A 110 0.78 -24.30 4.86
CA PHE A 110 -0.63 -24.48 4.54
C PHE A 110 -0.83 -25.93 4.09
N LYS A 111 -1.77 -26.62 4.73
CA LYS A 111 -2.15 -27.98 4.33
C LYS A 111 -2.76 -27.93 2.91
N GLU A 112 -2.57 -28.99 2.12
CA GLU A 112 -3.10 -29.07 0.75
C GLU A 112 -4.62 -28.83 0.66
N ALA A 113 -5.35 -29.05 1.74
CA ALA A 113 -6.78 -28.75 1.86
C ALA A 113 -7.11 -27.24 1.94
N GLN A 114 -6.13 -26.38 2.25
CA GLN A 114 -6.30 -24.93 2.26
C GLN A 114 -5.70 -24.35 0.98
N ASN A 115 -6.52 -24.20 -0.05
CA ASN A 115 -6.08 -23.60 -1.30
C ASN A 115 -5.69 -22.14 -1.06
N ILE A 116 -4.43 -21.83 -1.40
CA ILE A 116 -3.97 -20.44 -1.48
C ILE A 116 -4.00 -20.04 -2.93
N GLU A 117 -4.64 -18.93 -3.19
CA GLU A 117 -4.70 -18.31 -4.50
C GLU A 117 -4.07 -16.91 -4.43
N LEU A 118 -3.06 -16.68 -5.28
CA LEU A 118 -2.47 -15.37 -5.46
C LEU A 118 -3.06 -14.71 -6.70
N TYR A 119 -3.54 -13.48 -6.53
CA TYR A 119 -4.04 -12.63 -7.60
C TYR A 119 -3.19 -11.38 -7.69
N ALA A 120 -2.91 -10.92 -8.91
CA ALA A 120 -2.25 -9.65 -9.16
C ALA A 120 -3.27 -8.64 -9.69
N GLU A 121 -3.45 -7.55 -8.95
CA GLU A 121 -4.35 -6.45 -9.31
C GLU A 121 -3.53 -5.20 -9.61
N ILE A 122 -3.97 -4.45 -10.62
CA ILE A 122 -3.32 -3.22 -11.03
C ILE A 122 -3.75 -2.05 -10.14
N VAL A 123 -2.80 -1.23 -9.73
CA VAL A 123 -3.10 0.01 -9.01
C VAL A 123 -3.75 1.01 -9.95
N ALA A 124 -4.97 1.47 -9.65
CA ALA A 124 -5.75 2.36 -10.52
C ALA A 124 -5.00 3.65 -10.87
N THR A 125 -4.41 4.32 -9.88
CA THR A 125 -3.64 5.56 -10.06
C THR A 125 -2.27 5.41 -9.43
N ARG A 126 -1.28 4.99 -10.23
CA ARG A 126 0.10 4.80 -9.74
C ARG A 126 0.73 6.06 -9.16
N GLY A 127 0.31 7.25 -9.62
CA GLY A 127 0.84 8.53 -9.12
C GLY A 127 0.38 8.87 -7.70
N LEU A 128 -0.77 8.38 -7.26
CA LEU A 128 -1.28 8.60 -5.91
C LEU A 128 -0.78 7.57 -4.89
N CYS A 129 -0.12 6.50 -5.35
CA CYS A 129 0.45 5.50 -4.47
C CYS A 129 1.85 5.93 -3.99
N ALA A 130 2.00 6.28 -2.71
CA ALA A 130 3.25 6.72 -2.13
C ALA A 130 4.35 5.64 -2.19
N ILE A 131 3.99 4.37 -2.02
CA ILE A 131 4.92 3.25 -2.04
C ILE A 131 5.52 3.09 -3.44
N ALA A 132 4.68 3.07 -4.48
CA ALA A 132 5.14 2.94 -5.87
C ALA A 132 6.03 4.12 -6.29
N GLN A 133 5.71 5.34 -5.85
CA GLN A 133 6.51 6.53 -6.14
C GLN A 133 7.84 6.55 -5.38
N ALA A 134 7.87 6.05 -4.14
CA ALA A 134 9.10 5.90 -3.39
C ALA A 134 10.04 4.86 -4.01
N GLU A 135 9.52 3.74 -4.52
CA GLU A 135 10.31 2.75 -5.26
C GLU A 135 10.82 3.33 -6.59
N SER A 136 9.99 4.02 -7.35
CA SER A 136 10.41 4.71 -8.58
C SER A 136 11.55 5.70 -8.32
N LEU A 137 11.45 6.47 -7.22
CA LEU A 137 12.52 7.39 -6.81
C LEU A 137 13.79 6.63 -6.42
N ARG A 138 13.64 5.50 -5.71
CA ARG A 138 14.77 4.63 -5.34
C ARG A 138 15.55 4.18 -6.57
N PHE A 139 14.88 3.65 -7.59
CA PHE A 139 15.53 3.20 -8.81
C PHE A 139 16.23 4.34 -9.56
N LYS A 140 15.58 5.50 -9.72
CA LYS A 140 16.20 6.68 -10.33
C LYS A 140 17.49 7.14 -9.62
N LEU A 141 17.55 6.99 -8.29
CA LEU A 141 18.76 7.33 -7.53
C LEU A 141 19.85 6.25 -7.67
N ILE A 142 19.49 4.97 -7.79
CA ILE A 142 20.42 3.87 -8.06
C ILE A 142 21.04 4.02 -9.46
N GLU A 143 20.25 4.44 -10.46
CA GLU A 143 20.73 4.75 -11.81
C GLU A 143 21.69 5.93 -11.87
N GLY A 144 21.82 6.70 -10.78
CA GLY A 144 22.75 7.81 -10.67
C GLY A 144 22.20 9.17 -11.09
N LEU A 145 20.90 9.31 -11.23
CA LEU A 145 20.27 10.60 -11.50
C LEU A 145 20.50 11.59 -10.37
N ALA A 146 20.71 12.87 -10.71
CA ALA A 146 20.86 13.93 -9.72
C ALA A 146 19.60 14.01 -8.82
N VAL A 147 19.80 14.02 -7.50
CA VAL A 147 18.72 13.96 -6.50
C VAL A 147 17.63 15.00 -6.76
N ARG A 148 18.01 16.27 -7.03
CA ARG A 148 17.05 17.33 -7.34
C ARG A 148 16.19 16.99 -8.57
N ARG A 149 16.83 16.55 -9.65
CA ARG A 149 16.12 16.20 -10.90
C ARG A 149 15.17 15.03 -10.70
N ALA A 150 15.61 14.00 -9.97
CA ALA A 150 14.79 12.83 -9.65
C ALA A 150 13.58 13.20 -8.79
N CYS A 151 13.79 14.01 -7.72
CA CYS A 151 12.72 14.44 -6.82
C CYS A 151 11.69 15.33 -7.53
N TYR A 152 12.13 16.31 -8.30
CA TYR A 152 11.22 17.17 -9.06
C TYR A 152 10.43 16.40 -10.12
N GLY A 153 11.05 15.41 -10.77
CA GLY A 153 10.36 14.55 -11.72
C GLY A 153 9.24 13.73 -11.08
N VAL A 154 9.50 13.17 -9.90
CA VAL A 154 8.48 12.43 -9.14
C VAL A 154 7.38 13.36 -8.61
N LEU A 155 7.77 14.51 -8.06
CA LEU A 155 6.83 15.49 -7.52
C LEU A 155 5.86 16.00 -8.60
N ARG A 156 6.39 16.38 -9.77
CA ARG A 156 5.56 16.79 -10.91
C ARG A 156 4.59 15.70 -11.33
N PHE A 157 5.05 14.46 -11.45
CA PHE A 157 4.22 13.33 -11.82
C PHE A 157 3.08 13.08 -10.81
N ILE A 158 3.35 13.22 -9.51
CA ILE A 158 2.33 13.09 -8.47
C ILE A 158 1.28 14.18 -8.59
N MET A 159 1.70 15.44 -8.79
CA MET A 159 0.78 16.57 -8.95
C MET A 159 -0.06 16.45 -10.23
N GLU A 160 0.53 16.02 -11.35
CA GLU A 160 -0.17 15.75 -12.61
C GLU A 160 -1.23 14.63 -12.46
N SER A 161 -1.01 13.69 -11.53
CA SER A 161 -1.96 12.60 -11.22
C SER A 161 -3.15 13.04 -10.36
N GLY A 162 -3.23 14.33 -9.99
CA GLY A 162 -4.36 14.90 -9.26
C GLY A 162 -4.22 14.87 -7.74
N ALA A 163 -3.02 14.73 -7.20
CA ALA A 163 -2.78 14.89 -5.76
C ALA A 163 -3.04 16.34 -5.32
N LYS A 164 -3.55 16.56 -4.10
CA LYS A 164 -3.65 17.89 -3.50
C LYS A 164 -2.31 18.47 -3.10
N GLY A 165 -1.38 17.61 -2.75
CA GLY A 165 -0.02 18.00 -2.38
C GLY A 165 0.89 16.81 -2.23
N CYS A 166 2.18 17.10 -2.29
CA CYS A 166 3.23 16.09 -2.15
C CYS A 166 4.43 16.67 -1.41
N GLU A 167 5.00 15.85 -0.54
CA GLU A 167 6.25 16.13 0.17
C GLU A 167 7.23 14.99 -0.10
N VAL A 168 8.41 15.34 -0.64
CA VAL A 168 9.50 14.39 -0.86
C VAL A 168 10.71 14.83 -0.06
N VAL A 169 11.20 13.96 0.81
CA VAL A 169 12.39 14.21 1.63
C VAL A 169 13.43 13.15 1.33
N VAL A 170 14.63 13.60 0.98
CA VAL A 170 15.80 12.73 0.79
C VAL A 170 16.90 13.15 1.76
N SER A 171 17.37 12.19 2.55
CA SER A 171 18.36 12.42 3.61
C SER A 171 19.54 11.46 3.51
N GLY A 172 20.72 11.95 3.81
CA GLY A 172 21.95 11.17 3.81
C GLY A 172 23.14 11.92 3.19
N LYS A 173 24.13 11.18 2.69
CA LYS A 173 25.31 11.77 2.00
C LYS A 173 24.96 12.09 0.56
N LEU A 174 24.54 13.32 0.26
CA LEU A 174 24.06 13.70 -1.06
C LEU A 174 25.17 14.17 -2.01
N ARG A 175 26.21 14.83 -1.53
CA ARG A 175 27.34 15.31 -2.34
C ARG A 175 28.68 15.35 -1.61
N GLY A 176 28.70 15.17 -0.30
CA GLY A 176 29.89 15.26 0.52
C GLY A 176 29.91 14.26 1.63
N GLN A 177 30.93 14.27 2.45
CA GLN A 177 31.04 13.35 3.59
C GLN A 177 29.97 13.64 4.68
N ARG A 178 29.56 14.91 4.83
CA ARG A 178 28.54 15.31 5.80
C ARG A 178 27.17 15.04 5.26
N ALA A 179 26.36 14.34 6.04
CA ALA A 179 24.96 14.08 5.70
C ALA A 179 24.14 15.38 5.69
N LYS A 180 23.25 15.50 4.71
CA LYS A 180 22.30 16.60 4.55
C LYS A 180 20.91 16.04 4.23
N SER A 181 19.88 16.84 4.50
CA SER A 181 18.51 16.55 4.10
C SER A 181 18.06 17.57 3.06
N MET A 182 17.39 17.10 2.03
CA MET A 182 16.73 17.95 1.04
C MET A 182 15.24 17.65 1.11
N LYS A 183 14.44 18.69 1.25
CA LYS A 183 12.97 18.62 1.30
C LYS A 183 12.40 19.39 0.11
N PHE A 184 11.48 18.73 -0.62
CA PHE A 184 10.75 19.29 -1.74
C PHE A 184 9.26 19.17 -1.43
N VAL A 185 8.56 20.27 -1.50
CA VAL A 185 7.12 20.34 -1.16
C VAL A 185 6.40 21.07 -2.28
N ASP A 186 5.23 20.57 -2.63
CA ASP A 186 4.32 21.22 -3.56
C ASP A 186 2.87 20.97 -3.13
N GLY A 187 2.03 22.00 -3.25
CA GLY A 187 0.63 21.94 -2.85
C GLY A 187 0.39 21.93 -1.35
N LEU A 188 -0.76 21.43 -0.95
CA LEU A 188 -1.23 21.37 0.43
C LEU A 188 -0.78 20.10 1.14
N MET A 189 -0.27 20.23 2.36
CA MET A 189 0.10 19.08 3.20
C MET A 189 -0.37 19.28 4.64
N ILE A 190 -1.05 18.29 5.18
CA ILE A 190 -1.51 18.25 6.57
C ILE A 190 -0.51 17.41 7.38
N HIS A 191 -0.12 17.88 8.56
CA HIS A 191 0.86 17.20 9.41
C HIS A 191 0.30 16.70 10.74
N SER A 192 -0.88 17.15 11.13
CA SER A 192 -1.49 16.84 12.44
C SER A 192 -2.96 16.53 12.32
N GLY A 193 -3.48 15.88 13.35
CA GLY A 193 -4.89 15.51 13.47
C GLY A 193 -5.28 14.20 12.77
N GLU A 194 -6.50 13.76 13.01
CA GLU A 194 -7.10 12.56 12.42
C GLU A 194 -7.13 12.60 10.89
N PRO A 195 -7.38 13.73 10.22
CA PRO A 195 -7.37 13.81 8.77
C PRO A 195 -6.05 13.39 8.13
N THR A 196 -4.92 13.50 8.85
CA THR A 196 -3.62 13.04 8.35
C THR A 196 -3.62 11.54 8.09
N ASN A 197 -4.25 10.74 8.94
CA ASN A 197 -4.29 9.28 8.79
C ASN A 197 -5.15 8.84 7.60
N GLU A 198 -6.19 9.62 7.27
CA GLU A 198 -7.10 9.30 6.17
C GLU A 198 -6.61 9.85 4.82
N TYR A 199 -6.02 11.06 4.81
CA TYR A 199 -5.68 11.78 3.58
C TYR A 199 -4.22 11.62 3.14
N VAL A 200 -3.29 11.37 4.06
CA VAL A 200 -1.87 11.37 3.74
C VAL A 200 -1.30 9.95 3.68
N ASN A 201 -0.99 9.51 2.47
CA ASN A 201 -0.23 8.28 2.26
C ASN A 201 1.26 8.56 2.43
N THR A 202 1.91 7.79 3.30
CA THR A 202 3.33 7.92 3.60
C THR A 202 4.08 6.66 3.22
N ALA A 203 5.24 6.84 2.59
CA ALA A 203 6.15 5.73 2.29
C ALA A 203 7.59 6.11 2.61
N THR A 204 8.32 5.16 3.18
CA THR A 204 9.75 5.30 3.46
C THR A 204 10.52 4.19 2.76
N ARG A 205 11.63 4.54 2.10
CA ARG A 205 12.52 3.59 1.45
C ARG A 205 13.98 3.95 1.69
N HIS A 206 14.82 2.95 1.60
CA HIS A 206 16.25 3.08 1.77
C HIS A 206 16.96 2.77 0.45
N VAL A 207 17.89 3.63 0.07
CA VAL A 207 18.69 3.47 -1.13
C VAL A 207 20.12 3.14 -0.73
N LEU A 208 20.61 1.98 -1.13
CA LEU A 208 21.98 1.58 -0.90
C LEU A 208 22.86 2.13 -2.04
N LEU A 209 23.71 3.09 -1.74
CA LEU A 209 24.69 3.67 -2.66
C LEU A 209 26.11 3.32 -2.22
N ARG A 210 27.10 3.56 -3.12
CA ARG A 210 28.51 3.29 -2.82
C ARG A 210 29.04 4.02 -1.59
N GLN A 211 28.53 5.23 -1.33
CA GLN A 211 28.95 6.08 -0.19
C GLN A 211 28.15 5.82 1.10
N GLY A 212 27.14 4.99 1.07
CA GLY A 212 26.27 4.71 2.20
C GLY A 212 24.80 4.68 1.81
N VAL A 213 23.92 4.67 2.80
CA VAL A 213 22.49 4.58 2.61
C VAL A 213 21.85 5.96 2.59
N LEU A 214 20.97 6.21 1.63
CA LEU A 214 20.06 7.35 1.61
C LEU A 214 18.68 6.94 2.10
N GLY A 215 18.06 7.78 2.92
CA GLY A 215 16.66 7.65 3.30
C GLY A 215 15.77 8.48 2.39
N ILE A 216 14.69 7.88 1.90
CA ILE A 216 13.63 8.53 1.12
C ILE A 216 12.36 8.50 1.93
N LYS A 217 11.67 9.63 2.02
CA LYS A 217 10.29 9.73 2.52
C LYS A 217 9.45 10.41 1.46
N VAL A 218 8.36 9.79 1.10
CA VAL A 218 7.35 10.36 0.20
C VAL A 218 6.04 10.43 0.95
N LYS A 219 5.42 11.60 0.96
CA LYS A 219 4.09 11.81 1.49
C LYS A 219 3.24 12.41 0.40
N ILE A 220 2.07 11.84 0.19
CA ILE A 220 1.11 12.28 -0.83
C ILE A 220 -0.20 12.58 -0.14
N MET A 221 -0.71 13.78 -0.34
CA MET A 221 -2.03 14.16 0.10
C MET A 221 -3.05 13.85 -0.99
N LEU A 222 -3.98 12.96 -0.67
CA LEU A 222 -5.02 12.53 -1.58
C LEU A 222 -6.08 13.63 -1.76
N PRO A 223 -6.73 13.70 -2.92
CA PRO A 223 -7.89 14.54 -3.13
C PRO A 223 -9.11 13.98 -2.39
N TYR A 224 -10.06 14.84 -2.04
CA TYR A 224 -11.38 14.41 -1.59
C TYR A 224 -12.14 13.74 -2.74
N ASP A 225 -12.67 12.55 -2.50
CA ASP A 225 -13.46 11.80 -3.47
C ASP A 225 -14.73 11.23 -2.81
N PRO A 226 -15.93 11.74 -3.14
CA PRO A 226 -17.19 11.23 -2.58
C PRO A 226 -17.45 9.77 -2.92
N HIS A 227 -16.92 9.27 -4.06
CA HIS A 227 -17.06 7.86 -4.48
C HIS A 227 -16.04 6.93 -3.81
N GLY A 228 -14.93 7.46 -3.28
CA GLY A 228 -13.90 6.72 -2.58
C GLY A 228 -13.05 5.80 -3.46
N LYS A 229 -12.83 6.15 -4.73
CA LYS A 229 -11.95 5.42 -5.65
C LYS A 229 -10.49 5.89 -5.57
N THR A 230 -10.29 7.20 -5.49
CA THR A 230 -8.96 7.83 -5.51
C THR A 230 -8.58 8.48 -4.19
N GLY A 231 -9.54 8.69 -3.31
CA GLY A 231 -9.33 9.38 -2.04
C GLY A 231 -10.36 9.02 -0.98
N PRO A 232 -10.23 9.60 0.21
CA PRO A 232 -11.16 9.38 1.31
C PRO A 232 -12.53 10.01 1.03
N LYS A 233 -13.59 9.35 1.55
CA LYS A 233 -14.98 9.78 1.42
C LYS A 233 -15.38 10.88 2.39
N LYS A 234 -14.69 10.99 3.52
CA LYS A 234 -14.98 12.01 4.51
C LYS A 234 -14.36 13.34 4.05
N PRO A 235 -15.12 14.44 4.01
CA PRO A 235 -14.56 15.75 3.71
C PRO A 235 -13.61 16.20 4.82
N LEU A 236 -12.66 17.09 4.49
CA LEU A 236 -11.82 17.73 5.48
C LEU A 236 -12.69 18.58 6.43
N PRO A 237 -12.42 18.57 7.76
CA PRO A 237 -13.21 19.34 8.73
C PRO A 237 -13.15 20.85 8.49
N ASP A 238 -12.11 21.34 7.83
CA ASP A 238 -11.93 22.75 7.50
C ASP A 238 -12.66 23.18 6.21
N SER A 239 -13.19 22.20 5.46
CA SER A 239 -13.92 22.48 4.22
C SER A 239 -15.39 22.72 4.52
N VAL A 240 -15.77 23.97 4.60
CA VAL A 240 -17.17 24.40 4.80
C VAL A 240 -17.71 24.91 3.47
N SER A 241 -18.77 24.29 2.99
CA SER A 241 -19.55 24.79 1.85
C SER A 241 -20.87 25.37 2.35
N ILE A 242 -21.13 26.63 2.01
CA ILE A 242 -22.40 27.27 2.30
C ILE A 242 -23.37 26.85 1.20
N VAL A 243 -24.42 26.16 1.60
CA VAL A 243 -25.51 25.80 0.68
C VAL A 243 -26.55 26.90 0.76
N GLU A 244 -26.83 27.52 -0.38
CA GLU A 244 -27.91 28.52 -0.46
C GLU A 244 -29.25 27.83 -0.19
N PRO A 245 -30.14 28.49 0.61
CA PRO A 245 -31.46 27.95 0.86
C PRO A 245 -32.22 27.80 -0.46
N LYS A 246 -32.95 26.72 -0.59
CA LYS A 246 -33.84 26.54 -1.75
C LYS A 246 -34.96 27.57 -1.67
N ASP A 247 -35.26 28.18 -2.80
CA ASP A 247 -36.41 29.09 -2.91
C ASP A 247 -37.67 28.34 -2.49
N GLU A 248 -38.37 28.87 -1.48
CA GLU A 248 -39.63 28.31 -1.05
C GLU A 248 -40.69 28.69 -2.08
N VAL A 249 -41.23 27.69 -2.75
CA VAL A 249 -42.35 27.86 -3.66
C VAL A 249 -43.63 27.91 -2.80
N PHE A 250 -44.10 29.09 -2.51
CA PHE A 250 -45.37 29.24 -1.80
C PHE A 250 -46.52 28.75 -2.69
N PRO A 251 -47.44 27.92 -2.18
CA PRO A 251 -48.60 27.49 -2.95
C PRO A 251 -49.44 28.71 -3.34
N SER A 252 -49.77 28.84 -4.60
CA SER A 252 -50.57 29.96 -5.16
C SER A 252 -52.00 30.03 -4.64
N GLN A 253 -52.46 28.97 -4.00
CA GLN A 253 -53.78 28.90 -3.35
C GLN A 253 -53.65 28.41 -1.92
N PRO A 254 -54.35 29.05 -0.94
CA PRO A 254 -54.38 28.57 0.42
C PRO A 254 -55.05 27.20 0.50
N THR A 255 -54.37 26.21 1.04
CA THR A 255 -54.93 24.86 1.28
C THR A 255 -55.33 24.74 2.74
N SER A 256 -56.59 24.48 2.98
CA SER A 256 -57.18 24.29 4.35
C SER A 256 -57.02 22.85 4.88
N GLU A 257 -56.54 21.91 4.04
CA GLU A 257 -56.36 20.54 4.45
C GLU A 257 -54.88 20.12 4.44
N VAL A 258 -54.49 19.41 5.50
CA VAL A 258 -53.17 18.81 5.60
C VAL A 258 -53.18 17.63 4.62
N LYS A 259 -52.45 17.73 3.49
CA LYS A 259 -52.22 16.62 2.61
C LYS A 259 -51.46 15.53 3.39
N ALA A 260 -52.13 14.42 3.68
CA ALA A 260 -51.47 13.24 4.20
C ALA A 260 -50.34 12.85 3.24
N SER A 261 -49.10 12.89 3.75
CA SER A 261 -47.93 12.50 3.02
C SER A 261 -48.07 11.03 2.57
N LYS A 262 -48.21 10.80 1.27
CA LYS A 262 -48.33 9.45 0.66
C LYS A 262 -47.05 8.63 0.72
N ASP A 263 -46.01 9.11 1.38
CA ASP A 263 -44.70 8.49 1.43
C ASP A 263 -44.31 8.00 2.85
N LEU A 264 -45.26 7.33 3.52
CA LEU A 264 -44.84 6.46 4.63
C LEU A 264 -44.46 5.08 4.03
N PRO A 265 -43.19 4.66 4.19
CA PRO A 265 -42.79 3.33 3.78
C PRO A 265 -43.64 2.30 4.54
N GLN A 266 -44.29 1.46 3.81
CA GLN A 266 -45.09 0.35 4.38
C GLN A 266 -44.16 -0.55 5.22
N PRO A 267 -44.56 -0.96 6.43
CA PRO A 267 -43.79 -1.89 7.23
C PRO A 267 -43.63 -3.20 6.47
N ILE A 268 -42.39 -3.63 6.31
CA ILE A 268 -42.03 -4.92 5.70
C ILE A 268 -42.67 -6.03 6.55
N PRO A 269 -43.50 -6.95 6.00
CA PRO A 269 -44.02 -8.04 6.76
C PRO A 269 -42.90 -8.98 7.20
N LEU A 270 -42.75 -9.17 8.51
CA LEU A 270 -41.90 -10.18 9.09
C LEU A 270 -42.42 -11.54 8.64
N ALA A 271 -41.66 -12.22 7.80
CA ALA A 271 -41.90 -13.63 7.47
C ALA A 271 -41.63 -14.47 8.73
N VAL A 272 -42.62 -15.22 9.16
CA VAL A 272 -42.60 -16.22 10.21
C VAL A 272 -41.83 -17.46 9.73
#